data_b87c49ad9243f6213b773b19d19e6d1d
#
_entry.id   b87c49ad9243f6213b773b19d19e6d1d
#
_cell.length_a   1.000
_cell.length_b   1.000
_cell.length_c   1.000
_cell.angle_alpha   90.00
_cell.angle_beta   90.00
_cell.angle_gamma   90.00
#
_symmetry.space_group_name_H-M   'P 1'
#
loop_
_entity.id
_entity.type
_entity.pdbx_description
1 polymer ?
#
loop_
_entity_poly.entity_id
_entity_poly.type
_entity_poly.pdbx_seq_one_letter_code
_entity_poly.pdbx_strand_id
1 'polypeptide(L)'
;MDYKNIDFCHDYDDGKILSDLNDADVILLGPSRVGKTPLSFYMGYFDLKVCNIPLVPEANLTEMLKSLPREKTFGLTRSVDSIRKHRLSREENLGINSNYATEERIFDELMYAHDIYKTLRIPVIDLDKMAIEEATVFISKRISK
;
A
#
# COMPACT_ATOMS: atom_id res chain seq x y z
N MET A 1 10.43 8.69 -16.81
CA MET A 1 9.71 7.77 -15.91
C MET A 1 9.02 6.69 -16.71
N ASP A 2 9.10 5.45 -16.27
CA ASP A 2 8.45 4.35 -16.93
C ASP A 2 7.08 4.08 -16.29
N TYR A 3 6.00 4.31 -17.03
CA TYR A 3 4.64 4.10 -16.54
C TYR A 3 4.36 2.64 -16.15
N LYS A 4 5.08 1.70 -16.72
CA LYS A 4 4.94 0.29 -16.37
C LYS A 4 5.30 0.01 -14.91
N ASN A 5 6.21 0.80 -14.34
CA ASN A 5 6.59 0.64 -12.94
C ASN A 5 5.50 1.13 -11.98
N ILE A 6 4.65 2.09 -12.43
CA ILE A 6 3.60 2.69 -11.59
C ILE A 6 2.39 1.76 -11.48
N ASP A 7 1.99 1.16 -12.60
CA ASP A 7 0.79 0.33 -12.68
C ASP A 7 1.11 -1.16 -12.72
N PHE A 8 2.26 -1.54 -12.17
CA PHE A 8 2.80 -2.90 -12.29
C PHE A 8 1.82 -3.98 -11.81
N CYS A 9 1.07 -3.71 -10.75
CA CYS A 9 0.09 -4.66 -10.21
C CYS A 9 -1.35 -4.16 -10.37
N HIS A 10 -1.65 -3.54 -11.50
CA HIS A 10 -2.95 -2.90 -11.69
C HIS A 10 -4.09 -3.89 -11.92
N ASP A 11 -3.85 -4.95 -12.70
CA ASP A 11 -4.87 -5.95 -13.05
C ASP A 11 -4.70 -7.18 -12.19
N TYR A 12 -5.68 -7.46 -11.34
CA TYR A 12 -5.60 -8.54 -10.38
C TYR A 12 -6.59 -9.66 -10.67
N ASP A 13 -6.13 -10.68 -11.39
CA ASP A 13 -6.69 -12.01 -11.17
C ASP A 13 -5.65 -12.79 -10.36
N ASP A 14 -6.05 -13.89 -9.74
CA ASP A 14 -5.21 -14.60 -8.77
C ASP A 14 -3.88 -15.08 -9.36
N GLY A 15 -3.90 -15.63 -10.55
CA GLY A 15 -2.68 -16.15 -11.19
C GLY A 15 -1.73 -15.05 -11.62
N LYS A 16 -2.28 -13.95 -12.12
CA LYS A 16 -1.49 -12.81 -12.57
C LYS A 16 -0.87 -12.07 -11.39
N ILE A 17 -1.59 -11.93 -10.29
CA ILE A 17 -1.06 -11.31 -9.08
C ILE A 17 0.20 -12.03 -8.61
N LEU A 18 0.17 -13.35 -8.52
CA LEU A 18 1.32 -14.12 -8.06
C LEU A 18 2.53 -13.95 -8.96
N SER A 19 2.32 -13.91 -10.29
CA SER A 19 3.40 -13.67 -11.25
C SER A 19 3.99 -12.27 -11.08
N ASP A 20 3.13 -11.25 -10.99
CA ASP A 20 3.55 -9.86 -10.84
C ASP A 20 4.30 -9.63 -9.53
N LEU A 21 3.86 -10.28 -8.45
CA LEU A 21 4.51 -10.17 -7.14
C LEU A 21 5.93 -10.72 -7.14
N ASN A 22 6.17 -11.79 -7.88
CA ASN A 22 7.51 -12.35 -8.01
C ASN A 22 8.46 -11.41 -8.76
N ASP A 23 7.94 -10.67 -9.73
CA ASP A 23 8.74 -9.75 -10.56
C ASP A 23 8.89 -8.36 -9.95
N ALA A 24 8.09 -8.01 -8.94
CA ALA A 24 8.16 -6.71 -8.31
C ALA A 24 9.46 -6.53 -7.51
N ASP A 25 9.99 -5.31 -7.51
CA ASP A 25 11.12 -4.94 -6.65
C ASP A 25 10.64 -4.60 -5.25
N VAL A 26 9.44 -4.03 -5.14
CA VAL A 26 8.85 -3.56 -3.87
C VAL A 26 7.36 -3.88 -3.88
N ILE A 27 6.86 -4.36 -2.75
CA ILE A 27 5.44 -4.61 -2.54
C ILE A 27 4.96 -3.72 -1.40
N LEU A 28 3.94 -2.89 -1.67
CA LEU A 28 3.36 -1.99 -0.68
C LEU A 28 1.95 -2.44 -0.31
N LEU A 29 1.70 -2.57 0.98
CA LEU A 29 0.40 -2.93 1.51
C LEU A 29 -0.18 -1.76 2.30
N GLY A 30 -1.48 -1.58 2.23
CA GLY A 30 -2.13 -0.55 3.04
C GLY A 30 -3.55 -0.28 2.62
N PRO A 31 -4.33 0.37 3.49
CA PRO A 31 -5.69 0.78 3.16
C PRO A 31 -5.70 1.87 2.09
N SER A 32 -6.87 2.07 1.49
CA SER A 32 -7.06 3.12 0.48
C SER A 32 -6.69 4.50 1.03
N ARG A 33 -5.98 5.28 0.25
CA ARG A 33 -5.53 6.66 0.55
C ARG A 33 -4.49 6.76 1.66
N VAL A 34 -3.80 5.68 1.96
CA VAL A 34 -2.69 5.71 2.91
C VAL A 34 -1.42 6.31 2.29
N GLY A 35 -1.32 6.31 0.96
CA GLY A 35 -0.16 6.90 0.26
C GLY A 35 0.60 5.94 -0.63
N LYS A 36 0.02 4.79 -0.98
CA LYS A 36 0.67 3.80 -1.84
C LYS A 36 1.00 4.37 -3.22
N THR A 37 0.02 5.01 -3.86
CA THR A 37 0.19 5.52 -5.22
C THR A 37 1.24 6.62 -5.31
N PRO A 38 1.21 7.67 -4.46
CA PRO A 38 2.27 8.68 -4.50
C PRO A 38 3.67 8.11 -4.25
N LEU A 39 3.79 7.18 -3.31
CA LEU A 39 5.08 6.56 -3.02
C LEU A 39 5.56 5.70 -4.19
N SER A 40 4.67 4.92 -4.79
CA SER A 40 5.00 4.09 -5.96
C SER A 40 5.42 4.94 -7.13
N PHE A 41 4.72 6.04 -7.35
CA PHE A 41 5.03 6.98 -8.44
C PHE A 41 6.44 7.53 -8.27
N TYR A 42 6.77 7.96 -7.05
CA TYR A 42 8.10 8.49 -6.75
C TYR A 42 9.18 7.42 -6.95
N MET A 43 8.95 6.22 -6.45
CA MET A 43 9.92 5.12 -6.60
C MET A 43 10.11 4.71 -8.06
N GLY A 44 9.08 4.91 -8.90
CA GLY A 44 9.18 4.63 -10.32
C GLY A 44 10.24 5.45 -11.03
N TYR A 45 10.56 6.64 -10.54
CA TYR A 45 11.65 7.45 -11.07
C TYR A 45 13.02 6.80 -10.89
N PHE A 46 13.14 5.87 -9.97
CA PHE A 46 14.38 5.15 -9.69
C PHE A 46 14.36 3.73 -10.29
N ASP A 47 13.50 3.52 -11.27
CA ASP A 47 13.34 2.25 -12.00
C ASP A 47 12.95 1.07 -11.12
N LEU A 48 12.26 1.34 -10.02
CA LEU A 48 11.73 0.29 -9.14
C LEU A 48 10.34 -0.13 -9.59
N LYS A 49 10.14 -1.42 -9.77
CA LYS A 49 8.82 -1.99 -10.06
C LYS A 49 8.07 -2.18 -8.75
N VAL A 50 6.98 -1.45 -8.56
CA VAL A 50 6.23 -1.43 -7.31
C VAL A 50 4.85 -2.03 -7.49
N CYS A 51 4.52 -2.99 -6.65
CA CYS A 51 3.20 -3.60 -6.61
C CYS A 51 2.45 -3.07 -5.40
N ASN A 52 1.29 -2.44 -5.63
CA ASN A 52 0.43 -1.93 -4.58
C ASN A 52 -0.73 -2.89 -4.33
N ILE A 53 -0.89 -3.32 -3.10
CA ILE A 53 -2.00 -4.19 -2.72
C ILE A 53 -2.87 -3.46 -1.70
N PRO A 54 -4.11 -3.10 -2.06
CA PRO A 54 -5.02 -2.48 -1.09
C PRO A 54 -5.49 -3.53 -0.08
N LEU A 55 -5.47 -3.17 1.19
CA LEU A 55 -5.95 -4.05 2.25
C LEU A 55 -7.38 -3.69 2.61
N VAL A 56 -8.31 -4.58 2.28
CA VAL A 56 -9.73 -4.41 2.54
C VAL A 56 -10.20 -5.65 3.32
N PRO A 57 -10.75 -5.49 4.53
CA PRO A 57 -11.16 -6.64 5.35
C PRO A 57 -12.08 -7.62 4.62
N GLU A 58 -12.98 -7.11 3.80
CA GLU A 58 -13.97 -7.92 3.10
C GLU A 58 -13.35 -8.79 2.00
N ALA A 59 -12.18 -8.41 1.50
CA ALA A 59 -11.51 -9.15 0.42
C ALA A 59 -10.82 -10.42 0.93
N ASN A 60 -10.47 -10.46 2.21
CA ASN A 60 -9.82 -11.60 2.89
C ASN A 60 -8.68 -12.24 2.09
N LEU A 61 -7.63 -11.45 1.86
CA LEU A 61 -6.46 -11.90 1.10
C LEU A 61 -5.37 -12.54 1.97
N THR A 62 -5.67 -12.87 3.23
CA THR A 62 -4.68 -13.28 4.22
C THR A 62 -3.81 -14.44 3.75
N GLU A 63 -4.40 -15.47 3.15
CA GLU A 63 -3.63 -16.63 2.69
C GLU A 63 -2.69 -16.28 1.55
N MET A 64 -3.14 -15.46 0.60
CA MET A 64 -2.28 -14.98 -0.48
C MET A 64 -1.13 -14.14 0.08
N LEU A 65 -1.45 -13.26 1.05
CA LEU A 65 -0.45 -12.37 1.63
C LEU A 65 0.65 -13.11 2.37
N LYS A 66 0.36 -14.26 2.94
CA LYS A 66 1.36 -15.08 3.63
C LYS A 66 2.44 -15.61 2.70
N SER A 67 2.17 -15.67 1.41
CA SER A 67 3.15 -16.14 0.42
C SER A 67 4.04 -15.03 -0.13
N LEU A 68 3.86 -13.79 0.31
CA LEU A 68 4.66 -12.67 -0.18
C LEU A 68 6.11 -12.76 0.29
N PRO A 69 7.07 -12.35 -0.57
CA PRO A 69 8.48 -12.28 -0.16
C PRO A 69 8.68 -11.13 0.83
N ARG A 70 8.96 -11.48 2.09
CA ARG A 70 9.07 -10.48 3.17
C ARG A 70 10.17 -9.45 2.94
N GLU A 71 11.25 -9.83 2.28
CA GLU A 71 12.41 -8.98 2.08
C GLU A 71 12.11 -7.75 1.22
N LYS A 72 11.00 -7.76 0.49
CA LYS A 72 10.61 -6.63 -0.35
C LYS A 72 9.17 -6.14 -0.12
N THR A 73 8.55 -6.57 0.99
CA THR A 73 7.18 -6.19 1.33
C THR A 73 7.17 -5.22 2.50
N PHE A 74 6.38 -4.15 2.37
CA PHE A 74 6.30 -3.07 3.36
C PHE A 74 4.85 -2.69 3.60
N GLY A 75 4.51 -2.48 4.88
CA GLY A 75 3.20 -1.97 5.24
C GLY A 75 3.23 -0.46 5.40
N LEU A 76 2.18 0.21 4.95
CA LEU A 76 2.05 1.66 5.10
C LEU A 76 0.95 1.97 6.09
N THR A 77 1.15 3.04 6.87
CA THR A 77 0.15 3.53 7.81
C THR A 77 0.14 5.05 7.85
N ARG A 78 -0.96 5.59 8.35
CA ARG A 78 -1.16 7.02 8.65
C ARG A 78 -2.18 7.12 9.75
N SER A 79 -2.36 8.32 10.31
CA SER A 79 -3.43 8.56 11.26
C SER A 79 -4.80 8.47 10.59
N VAL A 80 -5.83 8.19 11.38
CA VAL A 80 -7.21 8.19 10.88
C VAL A 80 -7.55 9.55 10.26
N ASP A 81 -7.15 10.64 10.91
CA ASP A 81 -7.43 12.00 10.41
C ASP A 81 -6.81 12.25 9.04
N SER A 82 -5.57 11.86 8.83
CA SER A 82 -4.90 12.04 7.53
C SER A 82 -5.61 11.26 6.43
N ILE A 83 -5.94 10.01 6.68
CA ILE A 83 -6.63 9.18 5.70
C ILE A 83 -8.03 9.74 5.41
N ARG A 84 -8.72 10.18 6.46
CA ARG A 84 -10.07 10.74 6.32
C ARG A 84 -10.08 11.97 5.42
N LYS A 85 -9.13 12.87 5.61
CA LYS A 85 -9.02 14.08 4.77
C LYS A 85 -8.88 13.71 3.29
N HIS A 86 -8.04 12.74 2.97
CA HIS A 86 -7.83 12.31 1.60
C HIS A 86 -9.08 11.63 1.03
N ARG A 87 -9.78 10.84 1.83
CA ARG A 87 -11.00 10.17 1.39
C ARG A 87 -12.17 11.14 1.19
N LEU A 88 -12.31 12.13 2.07
CA LEU A 88 -13.34 13.16 1.93
C LEU A 88 -13.16 13.96 0.66
N SER A 89 -11.93 14.36 0.37
CA SER A 89 -11.62 15.08 -0.87
C SER A 89 -12.06 14.27 -2.10
N ARG A 90 -11.81 12.97 -2.08
CA ARG A 90 -12.22 12.10 -3.19
C ARG A 90 -13.73 11.96 -3.29
N GLU A 91 -14.44 11.84 -2.17
CA GLU A 91 -15.90 11.75 -2.17
C GLU A 91 -16.55 13.02 -2.73
N GLU A 92 -16.04 14.18 -2.35
CA GLU A 92 -16.50 15.45 -2.89
C GLU A 92 -16.35 15.50 -4.42
N ASN A 93 -15.20 15.09 -4.92
CA ASN A 93 -14.92 15.09 -6.34
C ASN A 93 -15.81 14.12 -7.12
N LEU A 94 -16.20 13.01 -6.51
CA LEU A 94 -17.03 12.00 -7.14
C LEU A 94 -18.52 12.19 -6.87
N GLY A 95 -18.88 13.08 -5.93
CA GLY A 95 -20.26 13.27 -5.53
C GLY A 95 -20.85 12.07 -4.79
N ILE A 96 -20.03 11.23 -4.20
CA ILE A 96 -20.43 10.02 -3.50
C ILE A 96 -20.53 10.30 -2.00
N ASN A 97 -21.64 9.89 -1.40
CA ASN A 97 -21.83 9.94 0.05
C ASN A 97 -21.88 8.50 0.56
N SER A 98 -20.78 8.00 1.06
CA SER A 98 -20.64 6.60 1.48
C SER A 98 -19.99 6.48 2.85
N ASN A 99 -19.91 5.24 3.36
CA ASN A 99 -19.22 4.90 4.61
C ASN A 99 -17.70 4.95 4.49
N TYR A 100 -17.18 5.16 3.29
CA TYR A 100 -15.75 5.09 2.96
C TYR A 100 -14.86 6.01 3.80
N ALA A 101 -15.34 7.23 4.11
CA ALA A 101 -14.55 8.23 4.83
C ALA A 101 -14.94 8.39 6.30
N THR A 102 -15.68 7.45 6.90
CA THR A 102 -15.99 7.51 8.32
C THR A 102 -14.78 7.13 9.15
N GLU A 103 -14.61 7.74 10.32
CA GLU A 103 -13.52 7.42 11.23
C GLU A 103 -13.56 5.96 11.65
N GLU A 104 -14.75 5.43 11.91
CA GLU A 104 -14.93 4.04 12.31
C GLU A 104 -14.44 3.09 11.22
N ARG A 105 -14.82 3.33 9.98
CA ARG A 105 -14.40 2.48 8.86
C ARG A 105 -12.88 2.53 8.67
N ILE A 106 -12.29 3.72 8.72
CA ILE A 106 -10.84 3.89 8.56
C ILE A 106 -10.11 3.18 9.71
N PHE A 107 -10.59 3.34 10.93
CA PHE A 107 -10.00 2.67 12.09
C PHE A 107 -10.03 1.16 11.91
N ASP A 108 -11.16 0.59 11.48
CA ASP A 108 -11.29 -0.84 11.27
C ASP A 108 -10.32 -1.35 10.20
N GLU A 109 -10.16 -0.60 9.11
CA GLU A 109 -9.22 -0.96 8.04
C GLU A 109 -7.77 -0.89 8.53
N LEU A 110 -7.43 0.12 9.34
CA LEU A 110 -6.09 0.25 9.91
C LEU A 110 -5.79 -0.89 10.88
N MET A 111 -6.75 -1.27 11.71
CA MET A 111 -6.57 -2.40 12.63
C MET A 111 -6.34 -3.69 11.86
N TYR A 112 -7.12 -3.92 10.81
CA TYR A 112 -6.95 -5.08 9.94
C TYR A 112 -5.56 -5.06 9.29
N ALA A 113 -5.14 -3.91 8.78
CA ALA A 113 -3.83 -3.77 8.14
C ALA A 113 -2.69 -4.07 9.13
N HIS A 114 -2.75 -3.50 10.34
CA HIS A 114 -1.73 -3.73 11.34
C HIS A 114 -1.64 -5.19 11.78
N ASP A 115 -2.77 -5.88 11.87
CA ASP A 115 -2.77 -7.32 12.15
C ASP A 115 -2.05 -8.10 11.04
N ILE A 116 -2.27 -7.72 9.79
CA ILE A 116 -1.59 -8.31 8.64
C ILE A 116 -0.08 -8.07 8.73
N TYR A 117 0.33 -6.81 8.99
CA TYR A 117 1.76 -6.46 9.08
C TYR A 117 2.46 -7.26 10.17
N LYS A 118 1.79 -7.41 11.31
CA LYS A 118 2.32 -8.17 12.44
C LYS A 118 2.45 -9.66 12.10
N THR A 119 1.43 -10.21 11.47
CA THR A 119 1.43 -11.61 11.04
C THR A 119 2.54 -11.89 10.03
N LEU A 120 2.73 -10.99 9.08
CA LEU A 120 3.77 -11.12 8.05
C LEU A 120 5.16 -10.75 8.54
N ARG A 121 5.26 -10.09 9.69
CA ARG A 121 6.53 -9.61 10.27
C ARG A 121 7.29 -8.70 9.30
N ILE A 122 6.58 -7.79 8.69
CA ILE A 122 7.14 -6.81 7.75
C ILE A 122 7.29 -5.45 8.42
N PRO A 123 8.21 -4.61 7.94
CA PRO A 123 8.33 -3.25 8.46
C PRO A 123 7.13 -2.40 8.09
N VAL A 124 6.79 -1.48 8.98
CA VAL A 124 5.67 -0.54 8.79
C VAL A 124 6.23 0.87 8.67
N ILE A 125 5.81 1.58 7.63
CA ILE A 125 6.22 2.94 7.36
C ILE A 125 5.06 3.87 7.64
N ASP A 126 5.25 4.81 8.57
CA ASP A 126 4.24 5.81 8.92
C ASP A 126 4.49 7.07 8.09
N LEU A 127 3.62 7.31 7.11
CA LEU A 127 3.77 8.42 6.18
C LEU A 127 3.34 9.77 6.76
N ASP A 128 2.83 9.80 8.00
CA ASP A 128 2.70 11.06 8.74
C ASP A 128 4.03 11.49 9.35
N LYS A 129 4.92 10.54 9.61
CA LYS A 129 6.22 10.79 10.25
C LYS A 129 7.38 10.80 9.28
N MET A 130 7.22 10.17 8.13
CA MET A 130 8.28 10.00 7.15
C MET A 130 7.81 10.50 5.79
N ALA A 131 8.57 11.41 5.19
CA ALA A 131 8.27 11.91 3.85
C ALA A 131 8.47 10.80 2.82
N ILE A 132 7.88 10.98 1.63
CA ILE A 132 7.97 10.01 0.54
C ILE A 132 9.44 9.74 0.17
N GLU A 133 10.26 10.79 0.14
CA GLU A 133 11.70 10.68 -0.16
C GLU A 133 12.43 9.84 0.88
N GLU A 134 12.12 10.06 2.15
CA GLU A 134 12.71 9.29 3.25
C GLU A 134 12.26 7.83 3.21
N ALA A 135 10.97 7.60 2.92
CA ALA A 135 10.43 6.25 2.79
C ALA A 135 11.13 5.49 1.65
N THR A 136 11.38 6.16 0.54
CA THR A 136 12.07 5.56 -0.60
C THR A 136 13.49 5.15 -0.22
N VAL A 137 14.22 6.00 0.49
CA VAL A 137 15.58 5.67 0.98
C VAL A 137 15.55 4.48 1.92
N PHE A 138 14.60 4.48 2.86
CA PHE A 138 14.43 3.37 3.82
C PHE A 138 14.21 2.05 3.08
N ILE A 139 13.28 2.03 2.13
CA ILE A 139 12.94 0.84 1.35
C ILE A 139 14.14 0.39 0.51
N SER A 140 14.79 1.32 -0.19
CA SER A 140 15.93 1.01 -1.05
C SER A 140 17.06 0.34 -0.29
N LYS A 141 17.34 0.81 0.93
CA LYS A 141 18.37 0.21 1.76
C LYS A 141 18.03 -1.21 2.19
N ARG A 142 16.76 -1.49 2.44
CA ARG A 142 16.35 -2.81 2.88
C ARG A 142 16.33 -3.83 1.74
N ILE A 143 15.93 -3.44 0.55
CA ILE A 143 15.88 -4.36 -0.59
C ILE A 143 17.25 -4.59 -1.21
N SER A 144 18.23 -3.75 -0.92
CA SER A 144 19.60 -3.86 -1.46
C SER A 144 20.47 -4.88 -0.72
N LYS A 145 19.95 -5.46 0.33
CA LYS A 145 20.72 -6.44 1.12
C LYS A 145 20.64 -7.84 0.56
#